data_d15df5433eb64c4c00b5bcef41a0a9ca
#
_entry.id   d15df5433eb64c4c00b5bcef41a0a9ca
#
_cell.length_a   1.000
_cell.length_b   1.000
_cell.length_c   1.000
_cell.angle_alpha   90.00
_cell.angle_beta   90.00
_cell.angle_gamma   90.00
#
_symmetry.space_group_name_H-M   'P 1'
#
loop_
_entity.id
_entity.type
_entity.pdbx_description
1 polymer ?
#
loop_
_entity_poly.entity_id
_entity_poly.type
_entity_poly.pdbx_seq_one_letter_code
_entity_poly.pdbx_strand_id
1 'polypeptide(L)'
;MKKFRNSRPVRSTAWAACLAVTFAFGYAGGAAAQQADASGTVGGSTTDNTSAGNANGGGMPQVQTQGDVSFVSGGVGLDESRALQSAQHDWPLSLRFTQRSGEYVADVRVQITDSHGASVLDTTSRGPYMLVRVRPGRYSVHVSHAGVDKTSTVTVSSNGSARASFVW
;
A
#
# COMPACT_ATOMS: atom_id res chain seq x y z
N MET A 1 36.80 -10.01 -40.12
CA MET A 1 35.95 -9.85 -41.33
C MET A 1 34.61 -10.43 -41.06
N LYS A 2 33.58 -9.62 -40.97
CA LYS A 2 32.26 -9.64 -41.57
C LYS A 2 31.34 -8.67 -40.82
N LYS A 3 31.12 -7.52 -41.46
CA LYS A 3 30.09 -6.53 -41.19
C LYS A 3 28.72 -7.14 -41.50
N PHE A 4 27.73 -6.93 -40.66
CA PHE A 4 26.34 -6.87 -41.10
C PHE A 4 25.69 -5.59 -40.57
N ARG A 5 25.60 -4.62 -41.46
CA ARG A 5 24.64 -3.52 -41.41
C ARG A 5 23.27 -4.08 -41.82
N ASN A 6 22.25 -3.76 -41.09
CA ASN A 6 20.90 -3.82 -41.64
C ASN A 6 20.07 -2.61 -41.17
N SER A 7 20.05 -1.64 -42.06
CA SER A 7 19.16 -0.48 -42.02
C SER A 7 17.84 -0.88 -42.62
N ARG A 8 16.72 -0.56 -42.01
CA ARG A 8 15.40 -0.56 -42.67
C ARG A 8 14.63 0.73 -42.36
N PRO A 9 13.87 1.26 -43.34
CA PRO A 9 13.46 2.64 -43.41
C PRO A 9 12.07 2.91 -42.80
N VAL A 10 11.97 4.17 -42.43
CA VAL A 10 10.76 4.90 -42.09
C VAL A 10 9.74 4.83 -43.24
N ARG A 11 8.48 4.54 -42.94
CA ARG A 11 7.37 4.87 -43.82
C ARG A 11 6.33 5.70 -43.08
N SER A 12 6.39 6.98 -43.36
CA SER A 12 5.33 7.95 -43.17
C SER A 12 4.15 7.62 -44.08
N THR A 13 2.97 7.63 -43.55
CA THR A 13 1.75 7.86 -44.35
C THR A 13 0.82 8.79 -43.59
N ALA A 14 0.83 10.02 -44.04
CA ALA A 14 -0.20 11.02 -43.76
C ALA A 14 -1.49 10.64 -44.51
N TRP A 15 -2.61 10.72 -43.84
CA TRP A 15 -3.92 10.88 -44.51
C TRP A 15 -4.73 11.91 -43.75
N ALA A 16 -4.89 13.02 -44.44
CA ALA A 16 -5.86 14.06 -44.13
C ALA A 16 -7.19 13.67 -44.77
N ALA A 17 -8.29 13.85 -44.11
CA ALA A 17 -9.57 14.15 -44.71
C ALA A 17 -10.52 14.78 -43.70
N CYS A 18 -10.90 16.00 -44.04
CA CYS A 18 -11.98 16.81 -43.51
C CYS A 18 -13.34 16.12 -43.60
N LEU A 19 -14.22 16.38 -42.64
CA LEU A 19 -15.62 16.67 -42.93
C LEU A 19 -16.25 17.39 -41.73
N ALA A 20 -16.56 18.68 -41.97
CA ALA A 20 -17.45 19.49 -41.17
C ALA A 20 -18.90 19.05 -41.38
N VAL A 21 -19.61 18.79 -40.30
CA VAL A 21 -21.08 18.79 -40.31
C VAL A 21 -21.56 19.62 -39.15
N THR A 22 -21.98 20.83 -39.46
CA THR A 22 -22.74 21.70 -38.59
C THR A 22 -24.17 21.17 -38.46
N PHE A 23 -24.59 20.80 -37.26
CA PHE A 23 -26.01 20.72 -36.94
C PHE A 23 -26.26 21.61 -35.72
N ALA A 24 -26.84 22.78 -36.03
CA ALA A 24 -27.48 23.62 -35.05
C ALA A 24 -28.85 23.01 -34.73
N PHE A 25 -29.05 22.56 -33.51
CA PHE A 25 -30.39 22.41 -32.94
C PHE A 25 -30.36 23.03 -31.55
N GLY A 26 -31.01 24.16 -31.46
CA GLY A 26 -31.35 24.81 -30.21
C GLY A 26 -32.39 23.95 -29.46
N TYR A 27 -32.11 23.67 -28.21
CA TYR A 27 -33.11 23.36 -27.21
C TYR A 27 -32.85 24.23 -25.98
N ALA A 28 -33.73 25.24 -25.87
CA ALA A 28 -33.94 25.88 -24.59
C ALA A 28 -34.66 24.87 -23.67
N GLY A 29 -34.24 24.74 -22.44
CA GLY A 29 -35.04 23.98 -21.50
C GLY A 29 -34.29 23.50 -20.30
N GLY A 30 -34.51 24.14 -19.14
CA GLY A 30 -34.35 23.53 -17.85
C GLY A 30 -32.98 23.76 -17.20
N ALA A 31 -32.83 24.90 -16.56
CA ALA A 31 -31.95 24.97 -15.40
C ALA A 31 -32.51 24.04 -14.31
N ALA A 32 -32.11 22.78 -14.33
CA ALA A 32 -32.18 21.97 -13.15
C ALA A 32 -31.15 22.52 -12.19
N ALA A 33 -31.59 23.24 -11.18
CA ALA A 33 -30.79 23.51 -10.01
C ALA A 33 -30.31 22.16 -9.50
N GLN A 34 -29.05 21.86 -9.72
CA GLN A 34 -28.37 20.83 -8.94
C GLN A 34 -28.41 21.36 -7.50
N GLN A 35 -29.32 20.81 -6.72
CA GLN A 35 -29.17 20.81 -5.29
C GLN A 35 -27.78 20.25 -5.02
N ALA A 36 -26.85 21.15 -4.68
CA ALA A 36 -25.64 20.74 -4.05
C ALA A 36 -26.08 20.05 -2.75
N ASP A 37 -25.99 18.73 -2.75
CA ASP A 37 -26.01 17.96 -1.52
C ASP A 37 -24.92 18.53 -0.63
N ALA A 38 -25.33 19.30 0.35
CA ALA A 38 -24.47 19.88 1.38
C ALA A 38 -24.07 18.79 2.39
N SER A 39 -23.78 17.57 1.93
CA SER A 39 -23.21 16.49 2.71
C SER A 39 -21.77 16.16 2.32
N GLY A 40 -21.06 17.12 1.74
CA GLY A 40 -19.62 17.09 1.65
C GLY A 40 -18.98 17.53 2.95
N THR A 41 -19.27 16.88 4.07
CA THR A 41 -18.49 17.05 5.28
C THR A 41 -17.11 16.42 5.03
N VAL A 42 -16.19 17.23 4.54
CA VAL A 42 -14.75 16.94 4.57
C VAL A 42 -14.31 17.14 6.03
N GLY A 43 -14.66 16.18 6.85
CA GLY A 43 -14.36 16.14 8.26
C GLY A 43 -15.26 15.08 8.83
N GLY A 44 -14.70 13.91 9.13
CA GLY A 44 -15.46 12.80 9.68
C GLY A 44 -16.29 13.27 10.84
N SER A 45 -17.57 12.91 10.80
CA SER A 45 -18.45 13.03 11.95
C SER A 45 -17.76 12.43 13.17
N THR A 46 -17.77 13.13 14.29
CA THR A 46 -17.17 12.69 15.56
C THR A 46 -17.79 11.39 16.12
N THR A 47 -18.76 10.83 15.42
CA THR A 47 -19.39 9.52 15.71
C THR A 47 -18.95 8.40 14.79
N ASP A 48 -18.32 8.69 13.65
CA ASP A 48 -17.75 7.69 12.77
C ASP A 48 -16.25 7.52 13.05
N ASN A 49 -15.90 6.57 13.91
CA ASN A 49 -14.53 6.11 14.12
C ASN A 49 -13.97 5.33 12.91
N THR A 50 -14.56 5.48 11.74
CA THR A 50 -14.08 4.89 10.51
C THR A 50 -13.10 5.81 9.84
N SER A 51 -11.82 5.52 9.98
CA SER A 51 -10.78 6.09 9.12
C SER A 51 -11.08 5.71 7.67
N ALA A 52 -10.90 6.66 6.73
CA ALA A 52 -11.12 6.43 5.31
C ALA A 52 -10.31 5.20 4.84
N GLY A 53 -11.00 4.11 4.53
CA GLY A 53 -10.41 2.81 4.18
C GLY A 53 -10.62 1.69 5.20
N ASN A 54 -11.22 1.99 6.35
CA ASN A 54 -11.53 0.99 7.37
C ASN A 54 -13.04 0.66 7.41
N ALA A 55 -13.44 -0.36 6.67
CA ALA A 55 -14.83 -0.80 6.59
C ALA A 55 -15.36 -1.48 7.87
N ASN A 56 -14.51 -1.72 8.88
CA ASN A 56 -14.83 -2.53 10.04
C ASN A 56 -15.07 -1.73 11.34
N GLY A 57 -15.06 -0.38 11.29
CA GLY A 57 -15.41 0.47 12.44
C GLY A 57 -14.51 0.36 13.68
N GLY A 58 -13.51 -0.51 13.67
CA GLY A 58 -12.66 -0.83 14.83
C GLY A 58 -11.25 -0.23 14.79
N GLY A 59 -10.97 0.68 13.85
CA GLY A 59 -9.63 1.25 13.68
C GLY A 59 -8.60 0.28 13.08
N MET A 60 -8.90 -1.02 13.00
CA MET A 60 -7.98 -2.02 12.50
C MET A 60 -8.10 -2.17 10.98
N PRO A 61 -7.00 -2.02 10.19
CA PRO A 61 -7.03 -2.27 8.75
C PRO A 61 -7.40 -3.71 8.42
N GLN A 62 -7.82 -3.95 7.18
CA GLN A 62 -8.17 -5.29 6.72
C GLN A 62 -6.97 -6.22 6.72
N VAL A 63 -7.19 -7.44 7.24
CA VAL A 63 -6.21 -8.53 7.15
C VAL A 63 -6.13 -9.00 5.70
N GLN A 64 -4.92 -9.08 5.17
CA GLN A 64 -4.61 -9.61 3.85
C GLN A 64 -3.92 -10.95 4.00
N THR A 65 -3.97 -11.77 2.95
CA THR A 65 -3.36 -13.09 2.95
C THR A 65 -2.53 -13.27 1.68
N GLN A 66 -1.33 -13.82 1.84
CA GLN A 66 -0.46 -14.23 0.74
C GLN A 66 0.09 -15.64 1.05
N GLY A 67 -0.34 -16.63 0.29
CA GLY A 67 -0.07 -18.03 0.63
C GLY A 67 -0.58 -18.39 2.02
N ASP A 68 0.30 -18.93 2.86
CA ASP A 68 -0.01 -19.31 4.25
C ASP A 68 0.16 -18.15 5.26
N VAL A 69 0.56 -16.97 4.79
CA VAL A 69 0.85 -15.81 5.64
C VAL A 69 -0.32 -14.84 5.62
N SER A 70 -0.79 -14.47 6.80
CA SER A 70 -1.74 -13.36 6.97
C SER A 70 -1.01 -12.15 7.50
N PHE A 71 -1.36 -10.96 7.00
CA PHE A 71 -0.74 -9.73 7.45
C PHE A 71 -1.74 -8.57 7.42
N VAL A 72 -1.42 -7.55 8.18
CA VAL A 72 -2.12 -6.27 8.19
C VAL A 72 -1.10 -5.16 8.19
N SER A 73 -1.36 -4.10 7.44
CA SER A 73 -0.47 -2.94 7.34
C SER A 73 -1.27 -1.65 7.31
N GLY A 74 -0.79 -0.63 8.03
CA GLY A 74 -1.45 0.67 8.14
C GLY A 74 -0.85 1.53 9.24
N GLY A 75 -1.68 2.34 9.90
CA GLY A 75 -1.29 3.18 11.02
C GLY A 75 -0.94 4.61 10.62
N VAL A 76 -1.42 5.07 9.47
CA VAL A 76 -1.29 6.48 9.05
C VAL A 76 -2.25 7.36 9.89
N GLY A 77 -3.46 6.87 10.15
CA GLY A 77 -4.41 7.52 11.04
C GLY A 77 -4.17 7.17 12.51
N LEU A 78 -4.59 8.05 13.41
CA LEU A 78 -4.41 7.87 14.86
C LEU A 78 -5.11 6.60 15.37
N ASP A 79 -6.33 6.33 14.90
CA ASP A 79 -7.13 5.18 15.33
C ASP A 79 -6.53 3.88 14.83
N GLU A 80 -6.09 3.81 13.57
CA GLU A 80 -5.35 2.68 13.03
C GLU A 80 -4.04 2.44 13.76
N SER A 81 -3.29 3.52 14.02
CA SER A 81 -2.02 3.44 14.75
C SER A 81 -2.22 2.85 16.14
N ARG A 82 -3.22 3.31 16.88
CA ARG A 82 -3.56 2.78 18.22
C ARG A 82 -4.02 1.33 18.17
N ALA A 83 -4.88 0.99 17.21
CA ALA A 83 -5.38 -0.36 17.03
C ALA A 83 -4.25 -1.35 16.72
N LEU A 84 -3.35 -1.00 15.77
CA LEU A 84 -2.20 -1.83 15.42
C LEU A 84 -1.21 -1.98 16.56
N GLN A 85 -0.96 -0.90 17.32
CA GLN A 85 -0.09 -0.95 18.50
C GLN A 85 -0.69 -1.83 19.60
N SER A 86 -1.99 -1.80 19.81
CA SER A 86 -2.66 -2.66 20.79
C SER A 86 -2.64 -4.13 20.36
N ALA A 87 -2.88 -4.39 19.07
CA ALA A 87 -2.95 -5.74 18.52
C ALA A 87 -1.57 -6.41 18.35
N GLN A 88 -0.45 -5.67 18.41
CA GLN A 88 0.89 -6.23 18.11
C GLN A 88 1.28 -7.41 19.01
N HIS A 89 0.66 -7.56 20.18
CA HIS A 89 0.93 -8.67 21.11
C HIS A 89 0.26 -9.98 20.66
N ASP A 90 -0.80 -9.89 19.87
CA ASP A 90 -1.57 -11.04 19.36
C ASP A 90 -1.01 -11.56 18.04
N TRP A 91 0.01 -10.88 17.50
CA TRP A 91 0.64 -11.24 16.24
C TRP A 91 2.07 -11.76 16.46
N PRO A 92 2.43 -12.87 15.83
CA PRO A 92 3.75 -13.48 15.99
C PRO A 92 4.91 -12.59 15.58
N LEU A 93 4.71 -11.68 14.60
CA LEU A 93 5.73 -10.76 14.13
C LEU A 93 5.14 -9.35 13.94
N SER A 94 5.82 -8.35 14.47
CA SER A 94 5.47 -6.95 14.36
C SER A 94 6.65 -6.16 13.78
N LEU A 95 6.38 -5.40 12.72
CA LEU A 95 7.35 -4.52 12.06
C LEU A 95 6.94 -3.07 12.23
N ARG A 96 7.93 -2.21 12.44
CA ARG A 96 7.75 -0.75 12.56
C ARG A 96 8.73 -0.02 11.67
N PHE A 97 8.25 1.00 10.96
CA PHE A 97 9.01 1.79 10.00
C PHE A 97 9.01 3.27 10.40
N THR A 98 10.19 3.84 10.62
CA THR A 98 10.34 5.23 11.03
C THR A 98 11.56 5.86 10.38
N GLN A 99 11.59 7.20 10.34
CA GLN A 99 12.81 7.95 10.07
C GLN A 99 13.60 8.21 11.37
N ARG A 100 14.83 8.66 11.23
CA ARG A 100 15.66 9.08 12.39
C ARG A 100 15.06 10.27 13.15
N SER A 101 14.30 11.10 12.47
CA SER A 101 13.51 12.19 13.06
C SER A 101 12.36 11.71 13.95
N GLY A 102 12.01 10.41 13.87
CA GLY A 102 10.85 9.82 14.53
C GLY A 102 9.58 9.83 13.69
N GLU A 103 9.62 10.41 12.49
CA GLU A 103 8.48 10.40 11.56
C GLU A 103 8.19 8.99 11.08
N TYR A 104 6.91 8.73 10.85
CA TYR A 104 6.43 7.45 10.33
C TYR A 104 6.68 7.31 8.83
N VAL A 105 7.04 6.11 8.41
CA VAL A 105 7.31 5.78 7.00
C VAL A 105 6.25 4.82 6.49
N ALA A 106 5.67 5.15 5.34
CA ALA A 106 4.80 4.28 4.56
C ALA A 106 5.51 3.85 3.26
N ASP A 107 4.85 3.02 2.46
CA ASP A 107 5.35 2.56 1.15
C ASP A 107 6.71 1.86 1.20
N VAL A 108 6.96 1.16 2.31
CA VAL A 108 8.14 0.32 2.48
C VAL A 108 7.89 -1.02 1.79
N ARG A 109 8.74 -1.40 0.84
CA ARG A 109 8.74 -2.76 0.31
C ARG A 109 9.27 -3.71 1.38
N VAL A 110 8.54 -4.77 1.65
CA VAL A 110 8.85 -5.77 2.68
C VAL A 110 8.90 -7.14 2.03
N GLN A 111 10.05 -7.80 2.15
CA GLN A 111 10.23 -9.17 1.75
C GLN A 111 10.67 -9.99 2.96
N ILE A 112 9.96 -11.05 3.27
CA ILE A 112 10.29 -11.96 4.36
C ILE A 112 10.65 -13.32 3.75
N THR A 113 11.82 -13.82 4.12
CA THR A 113 12.29 -15.16 3.72
C THR A 113 12.48 -16.03 4.95
N ASP A 114 12.24 -17.33 4.79
CA ASP A 114 12.51 -18.30 5.85
C ASP A 114 14.01 -18.64 5.95
N SER A 115 14.34 -19.56 6.85
CA SER A 115 15.73 -20.03 7.06
C SER A 115 16.31 -20.82 5.87
N HIS A 116 15.48 -21.22 4.91
CA HIS A 116 15.87 -21.94 3.70
C HIS A 116 16.01 -20.99 2.50
N GLY A 117 15.72 -19.70 2.71
CA GLY A 117 15.75 -18.69 1.66
C GLY A 117 14.46 -18.63 0.82
N ALA A 118 13.42 -19.38 1.18
CA ALA A 118 12.15 -19.30 0.50
C ALA A 118 11.40 -18.02 0.89
N SER A 119 10.87 -17.31 -0.12
CA SER A 119 10.06 -16.11 0.13
C SER A 119 8.70 -16.51 0.67
N VAL A 120 8.37 -16.02 1.86
CA VAL A 120 7.08 -16.27 2.53
C VAL A 120 6.14 -15.07 2.45
N LEU A 121 6.67 -13.86 2.24
CA LEU A 121 5.89 -12.64 2.04
C LEU A 121 6.69 -11.67 1.16
N ASP A 122 6.04 -11.07 0.16
CA ASP A 122 6.58 -9.95 -0.62
C ASP A 122 5.44 -8.95 -0.86
N THR A 123 5.51 -7.79 -0.21
CA THR A 123 4.45 -6.79 -0.25
C THR A 123 4.99 -5.39 0.04
N THR A 124 4.13 -4.38 -0.08
CA THR A 124 4.45 -3.01 0.29
C THR A 124 3.59 -2.57 1.47
N SER A 125 4.20 -1.96 2.48
CA SER A 125 3.49 -1.46 3.65
C SER A 125 2.65 -0.24 3.28
N ARG A 126 1.43 -0.17 3.84
CA ARG A 126 0.53 0.98 3.67
C ARG A 126 0.72 2.06 4.74
N GLY A 127 1.59 1.81 5.70
CA GLY A 127 1.87 2.72 6.81
C GLY A 127 3.01 2.23 7.67
N PRO A 128 3.26 2.88 8.80
CA PRO A 128 4.42 2.64 9.66
C PRO A 128 4.37 1.33 10.43
N TYR A 129 3.24 0.64 10.46
CA TYR A 129 3.08 -0.63 11.16
C TYR A 129 2.69 -1.75 10.20
N MET A 130 3.29 -2.92 10.41
CA MET A 130 2.89 -4.15 9.76
C MET A 130 2.94 -5.29 10.77
N LEU A 131 1.84 -6.00 10.89
CA LEU A 131 1.72 -7.18 11.72
C LEU A 131 1.60 -8.39 10.82
N VAL A 132 2.38 -9.43 11.09
CA VAL A 132 2.49 -10.60 10.21
C VAL A 132 2.31 -11.87 11.02
N ARG A 133 1.46 -12.76 10.54
CA ARG A 133 1.23 -14.07 11.12
C ARG A 133 1.95 -15.11 10.31
N VAL A 134 3.08 -15.56 10.83
CA VAL A 134 3.93 -16.62 10.29
C VAL A 134 4.06 -17.74 11.31
N ARG A 135 4.47 -18.91 10.86
CA ARG A 135 4.77 -20.05 11.74
C ARG A 135 6.00 -19.75 12.61
N PRO A 136 6.17 -20.41 13.77
CA PRO A 136 7.41 -20.32 14.52
C PRO A 136 8.62 -20.71 13.69
N GLY A 137 9.69 -19.91 13.76
CA GLY A 137 10.90 -20.12 12.97
C GLY A 137 11.79 -18.91 12.91
N ARG A 138 12.91 -19.04 12.20
CA ARG A 138 13.82 -17.93 11.91
C ARG A 138 13.52 -17.37 10.53
N TYR A 139 13.44 -16.03 10.46
CA TYR A 139 13.13 -15.29 9.24
C TYR A 139 14.13 -14.18 9.03
N SER A 140 14.42 -13.89 7.76
CA SER A 140 15.13 -12.69 7.35
C SER A 140 14.11 -11.71 6.76
N VAL A 141 14.07 -10.51 7.32
CA VAL A 141 13.18 -9.43 6.88
C VAL A 141 14.02 -8.41 6.12
N HIS A 142 13.80 -8.32 4.82
CA HIS A 142 14.40 -7.32 3.94
C HIS A 142 13.40 -6.21 3.70
N VAL A 143 13.81 -4.98 3.88
CA VAL A 143 12.95 -3.81 3.65
C VAL A 143 13.67 -2.79 2.80
N SER A 144 12.94 -2.15 1.89
CA SER A 144 13.45 -1.12 1.01
C SER A 144 12.55 0.11 1.03
N HIS A 145 13.14 1.28 1.21
CA HIS A 145 12.44 2.56 1.13
C HIS A 145 13.36 3.63 0.55
N ALA A 146 12.86 4.38 -0.44
CA ALA A 146 13.61 5.45 -1.12
C ALA A 146 15.02 5.02 -1.60
N GLY A 147 15.15 3.78 -2.08
CA GLY A 147 16.41 3.23 -2.58
C GLY A 147 17.40 2.79 -1.49
N VAL A 148 16.99 2.80 -0.22
CA VAL A 148 17.82 2.33 0.90
C VAL A 148 17.26 1.01 1.43
N ASP A 149 18.08 -0.02 1.35
CA ASP A 149 17.75 -1.38 1.80
C ASP A 149 18.24 -1.63 3.22
N LYS A 150 17.44 -2.35 3.98
CA LYS A 150 17.80 -2.82 5.32
C LYS A 150 17.37 -4.26 5.50
N THR A 151 18.11 -4.98 6.33
CA THR A 151 17.83 -6.38 6.64
C THR A 151 17.91 -6.60 8.13
N SER A 152 16.99 -7.40 8.66
CA SER A 152 16.99 -7.84 10.05
C SER A 152 16.62 -9.31 10.13
N THR A 153 17.32 -10.08 10.95
CA THR A 153 16.93 -11.45 11.25
C THR A 153 16.09 -11.48 12.51
N VAL A 154 14.95 -12.14 12.46
CA VAL A 154 14.01 -12.29 13.58
C VAL A 154 13.75 -13.76 13.84
N THR A 155 13.55 -14.11 15.12
CA THR A 155 13.10 -15.45 15.50
C THR A 155 11.71 -15.35 16.11
N VAL A 156 10.76 -15.99 15.45
CA VAL A 156 9.37 -16.09 15.91
C VAL A 156 9.23 -17.36 16.74
N SER A 157 8.82 -17.21 17.98
CA SER A 157 8.55 -18.32 18.90
C SER A 157 7.06 -18.71 18.89
N SER A 158 6.75 -19.91 19.34
CA SER A 158 5.37 -20.40 19.40
C SER A 158 4.49 -19.61 20.37
N ASN A 159 5.07 -19.00 21.40
CA ASN A 159 4.35 -18.33 22.49
C ASN A 159 4.74 -16.85 22.64
N GLY A 160 5.41 -16.26 21.66
CA GLY A 160 5.90 -14.89 21.75
C GLY A 160 5.70 -14.07 20.49
N SER A 161 5.75 -12.76 20.64
CA SER A 161 5.72 -11.78 19.58
C SER A 161 7.13 -11.27 19.30
N ALA A 162 7.66 -11.54 18.13
CA ALA A 162 8.91 -10.97 17.65
C ALA A 162 8.68 -9.55 17.13
N ARG A 163 9.65 -8.65 17.32
CA ARG A 163 9.56 -7.26 16.86
C ARG A 163 10.81 -6.87 16.10
N ALA A 164 10.62 -6.16 14.99
CA ALA A 164 11.70 -5.51 14.28
C ALA A 164 11.33 -4.06 13.96
N SER A 165 12.29 -3.16 14.15
CA SER A 165 12.14 -1.75 13.83
C SER A 165 13.19 -1.35 12.80
N PHE A 166 12.77 -0.65 11.77
CA PHE A 166 13.63 -0.14 10.72
C PHE A 166 13.56 1.39 10.72
N VAL A 167 14.74 2.01 10.74
CA VAL A 167 14.89 3.46 10.87
C VAL A 167 15.73 3.96 9.70
N TRP A 168 15.23 4.88 8.87
CA TRP A 168 15.95 5.50 7.76
C TRP A 168 16.52 6.86 8.07
#